data_0cef60bd70245f3b9817ca977d4454e1
#
_entry.id   0cef60bd70245f3b9817ca977d4454e1
#
_cell.length_a   1.000
_cell.length_b   1.000
_cell.length_c   1.000
_cell.angle_alpha   90.00
_cell.angle_beta   90.00
_cell.angle_gamma   90.00
#
_symmetry.space_group_name_H-M   'P 1'
#
loop_
_entity.id
_entity.type
_entity.pdbx_description
1 polymer ?
#
loop_
_entity_poly.entity_id
_entity_poly.type
_entity_poly.pdbx_seq_one_letter_code
_entity_poly.pdbx_strand_id
1 'polypeptide(L)'
;MRILVADDHKLVRDGLRPFLRELDAQAEIVDASSLDEAIAAIQGAAPCPDLVLLDLMMPGMDGLEGLNRIKSLLPDRPVVIVSGYSSRDHVQAAVQAGAAGFIPKTVGGSAMVNALRLVLSGETYLPSSSFFEPSDPAGTGSHPVGAPPPFDRLSRREGEILAQLIEGRTNKEIAQILSLQEITIKVHLRNVYRKIGAANRAQAVRIALQSGWDIPPVAPVVRSVG
;
A
#
# COMPACT_ATOMS: atom_id res chain seq x y z
N MET A 1 0.40 25.84 10.40
CA MET A 1 0.93 24.46 10.30
C MET A 1 1.45 24.22 8.89
N ARG A 2 2.56 23.52 8.73
CA ARG A 2 3.11 23.14 7.42
C ARG A 2 2.89 21.64 7.17
N ILE A 3 2.28 21.30 6.03
CA ILE A 3 1.90 19.93 5.69
C ILE A 3 2.57 19.55 4.37
N LEU A 4 3.37 18.48 4.36
CA LEU A 4 3.91 17.89 3.15
C LEU A 4 2.95 16.81 2.65
N VAL A 5 2.53 16.90 1.39
CA VAL A 5 1.71 15.90 0.71
C VAL A 5 2.51 15.27 -0.41
N ALA A 6 2.92 14.04 -0.22
CA ALA A 6 3.74 13.27 -1.16
C ALA A 6 2.91 12.15 -1.81
N ASP A 7 2.53 12.34 -3.06
CA ASP A 7 1.71 11.42 -3.88
C ASP A 7 1.99 11.73 -5.36
N ASP A 8 2.19 10.75 -6.21
CA ASP A 8 2.45 10.96 -7.64
C ASP A 8 1.19 11.35 -8.43
N HIS A 9 0.00 11.17 -7.84
CA HIS A 9 -1.27 11.53 -8.45
C HIS A 9 -1.69 12.97 -8.10
N LYS A 10 -1.54 13.90 -9.04
CA LYS A 10 -1.92 15.31 -8.84
C LYS A 10 -3.36 15.49 -8.36
N LEU A 11 -4.31 14.73 -8.90
CA LEU A 11 -5.72 14.79 -8.49
C LEU A 11 -5.94 14.41 -7.01
N VAL A 12 -5.13 13.50 -6.48
CA VAL A 12 -5.18 13.13 -5.04
C VAL A 12 -4.69 14.31 -4.21
N ARG A 13 -3.52 14.89 -4.55
CA ARG A 13 -2.99 16.06 -3.84
C ARG A 13 -3.97 17.23 -3.85
N ASP A 14 -4.52 17.57 -5.02
CA ASP A 14 -5.52 18.64 -5.14
C ASP A 14 -6.80 18.34 -4.35
N GLY A 15 -7.25 17.08 -4.36
CA GLY A 15 -8.43 16.62 -3.63
C GLY A 15 -8.27 16.65 -2.10
N LEU A 16 -7.05 16.52 -1.59
CA LEU A 16 -6.77 16.58 -0.15
C LEU A 16 -6.78 18.02 0.41
N ARG A 17 -6.46 19.03 -0.41
CA ARG A 17 -6.33 20.42 0.03
C ARG A 17 -7.52 20.99 0.81
N PRO A 18 -8.79 20.79 0.39
CA PRO A 18 -9.92 21.29 1.16
C PRO A 18 -9.97 20.71 2.59
N PHE A 19 -9.70 19.41 2.72
CA PHE A 19 -9.70 18.73 4.01
C PHE A 19 -8.53 19.14 4.91
N LEU A 20 -7.36 19.39 4.33
CA LEU A 20 -6.20 19.90 5.07
C LEU A 20 -6.42 21.33 5.55
N ARG A 21 -7.16 22.15 4.79
CA ARG A 21 -7.58 23.49 5.23
C ARG A 21 -8.68 23.47 6.28
N GLU A 22 -9.50 22.42 6.35
CA GLU A 22 -10.43 22.20 7.46
C GLU A 22 -9.68 21.85 8.75
N LEU A 23 -8.52 21.20 8.63
CA LEU A 23 -7.65 20.90 9.77
C LEU A 23 -6.98 22.17 10.31
N ASP A 24 -6.43 23.00 9.42
CA ASP A 24 -5.86 24.32 9.71
C ASP A 24 -6.06 25.25 8.50
N ALA A 25 -6.91 26.29 8.65
CA ALA A 25 -7.23 27.24 7.60
C ALA A 25 -5.99 27.99 7.03
N GLN A 26 -4.92 28.11 7.84
CA GLN A 26 -3.65 28.74 7.49
C GLN A 26 -2.57 27.73 7.12
N ALA A 27 -2.93 26.47 6.89
CA ALA A 27 -1.96 25.45 6.53
C ALA A 27 -1.22 25.78 5.25
N GLU A 28 0.10 25.80 5.32
CA GLU A 28 1.01 25.78 4.16
C GLU A 28 1.11 24.34 3.65
N ILE A 29 0.61 24.09 2.45
CA ILE A 29 0.63 22.74 1.86
C ILE A 29 1.72 22.69 0.81
N VAL A 30 2.71 21.83 1.02
CA VAL A 30 3.82 21.57 0.11
C VAL A 30 3.56 20.25 -0.59
N ASP A 31 3.66 20.24 -1.92
CA ASP A 31 3.45 19.05 -2.75
C ASP A 31 4.78 18.39 -3.11
N ALA A 32 4.78 17.05 -3.17
CA ALA A 32 5.84 16.25 -3.77
C ALA A 32 5.23 15.13 -4.61
N SER A 33 5.82 14.81 -5.74
CA SER A 33 5.36 13.76 -6.66
C SER A 33 6.26 12.51 -6.63
N SER A 34 7.33 12.54 -5.84
CA SER A 34 8.28 11.46 -5.65
C SER A 34 8.91 11.52 -4.27
N LEU A 35 9.58 10.42 -3.86
CA LEU A 35 10.35 10.42 -2.61
C LEU A 35 11.47 11.46 -2.62
N ASP A 36 12.16 11.63 -3.75
CA ASP A 36 13.28 12.57 -3.84
C ASP A 36 12.80 14.02 -3.69
N GLU A 37 11.65 14.38 -4.30
CA GLU A 37 11.01 15.68 -4.08
C GLU A 37 10.57 15.86 -2.62
N ALA A 38 10.01 14.82 -2.00
CA ALA A 38 9.62 14.87 -0.58
C ALA A 38 10.83 15.11 0.33
N ILE A 39 11.94 14.40 0.09
CA ILE A 39 13.19 14.58 0.82
C ILE A 39 13.76 15.99 0.60
N ALA A 40 13.78 16.47 -0.65
CA ALA A 40 14.24 17.82 -0.96
C ALA A 40 13.38 18.89 -0.28
N ALA A 41 12.06 18.70 -0.24
CA ALA A 41 11.13 19.59 0.45
C ALA A 41 11.36 19.61 1.98
N ILE A 42 11.75 18.50 2.59
CA ILE A 42 12.08 18.41 4.00
C ILE A 42 13.41 19.10 4.28
N GLN A 43 14.45 18.83 3.50
CA GLN A 43 15.81 19.34 3.70
C GLN A 43 15.92 20.82 3.36
N GLY A 44 15.19 21.30 2.35
CA GLY A 44 15.17 22.70 1.93
C GLY A 44 14.24 23.59 2.75
N ALA A 45 13.51 23.03 3.70
CA ALA A 45 12.46 23.75 4.42
C ALA A 45 12.92 24.27 5.79
N ALA A 46 12.64 25.56 5.99
CA ALA A 46 12.64 26.15 7.35
C ALA A 46 11.31 26.93 7.51
N PRO A 47 10.41 26.51 8.39
CA PRO A 47 10.43 25.35 9.29
C PRO A 47 10.15 24.01 8.60
N CYS A 48 10.60 22.90 9.23
CA CYS A 48 10.26 21.55 8.81
C CYS A 48 8.74 21.30 8.82
N PRO A 49 8.22 20.35 8.00
CA PRO A 49 6.82 19.99 8.03
C PRO A 49 6.36 19.52 9.43
N ASP A 50 5.18 19.95 9.84
CA ASP A 50 4.53 19.51 11.08
C ASP A 50 3.81 18.16 10.89
N LEU A 51 3.44 17.83 9.64
CA LEU A 51 2.77 16.61 9.26
C LEU A 51 3.20 16.22 7.85
N VAL A 52 3.43 14.93 7.64
CA VAL A 52 3.70 14.36 6.31
C VAL A 52 2.60 13.36 5.95
N LEU A 53 1.95 13.55 4.81
CA LEU A 53 1.09 12.57 4.17
C LEU A 53 1.89 11.90 3.05
N LEU A 54 2.04 10.58 3.11
CA LEU A 54 2.97 9.84 2.27
C LEU A 54 2.27 8.68 1.55
N ASP A 55 2.28 8.70 0.22
CA ASP A 55 1.87 7.53 -0.57
C ASP A 55 3.03 6.53 -0.68
N LEU A 56 2.73 5.26 -0.43
CA LEU A 56 3.71 4.16 -0.57
C LEU A 56 3.98 3.77 -2.03
N MET A 57 3.14 4.22 -2.97
CA MET A 57 3.17 3.75 -4.35
C MET A 57 3.79 4.77 -5.33
N MET A 58 4.32 5.88 -4.85
CA MET A 58 4.96 6.89 -5.68
C MET A 58 6.41 6.52 -6.06
N PRO A 59 7.00 7.15 -7.11
CA PRO A 59 8.38 6.91 -7.51
C PRO A 59 9.40 7.09 -6.39
N GLY A 60 10.36 6.19 -6.31
CA GLY A 60 11.47 6.22 -5.34
C GLY A 60 11.16 5.58 -3.98
N MET A 61 9.89 5.23 -3.69
CA MET A 61 9.49 4.72 -2.36
C MET A 61 10.07 3.36 -1.99
N ASP A 62 10.24 2.47 -2.95
CA ASP A 62 10.75 1.11 -2.72
C ASP A 62 10.13 0.40 -1.49
N GLY A 63 8.82 0.43 -1.41
CA GLY A 63 8.03 -0.09 -0.29
C GLY A 63 8.15 0.81 0.95
N LEU A 64 8.51 0.22 2.09
CA LEU A 64 8.66 0.94 3.36
C LEU A 64 10.04 1.61 3.54
N GLU A 65 11.00 1.36 2.64
CA GLU A 65 12.31 1.99 2.72
C GLU A 65 12.20 3.52 2.62
N GLY A 66 11.31 4.02 1.76
CA GLY A 66 11.02 5.44 1.68
C GLY A 66 10.47 6.03 2.98
N LEU A 67 9.59 5.29 3.68
CA LEU A 67 9.11 5.70 5.00
C LEU A 67 10.26 5.80 6.01
N ASN A 68 11.15 4.81 6.06
CA ASN A 68 12.31 4.81 6.94
C ASN A 68 13.22 6.02 6.68
N ARG A 69 13.45 6.35 5.40
CA ARG A 69 14.23 7.53 5.01
C ARG A 69 13.59 8.84 5.50
N ILE A 70 12.27 9.00 5.30
CA ILE A 70 11.52 10.18 5.79
C ILE A 70 11.56 10.25 7.31
N LYS A 71 11.35 9.14 8.02
CA LYS A 71 11.40 9.09 9.49
C LYS A 71 12.79 9.41 10.05
N SER A 72 13.86 9.02 9.35
CA SER A 72 15.22 9.37 9.74
C SER A 72 15.49 10.89 9.66
N LEU A 73 14.84 11.60 8.73
CA LEU A 73 14.92 13.06 8.60
C LEU A 73 13.98 13.79 9.56
N LEU A 74 12.88 13.17 9.94
CA LEU A 74 11.81 13.73 10.76
C LEU A 74 11.44 12.78 11.92
N PRO A 75 12.34 12.49 12.87
CA PRO A 75 12.09 11.48 13.92
C PRO A 75 10.87 11.83 14.79
N ASP A 76 10.69 13.12 15.10
CA ASP A 76 9.65 13.61 16.02
C ASP A 76 8.38 14.09 15.32
N ARG A 77 8.34 14.05 13.98
CA ARG A 77 7.17 14.51 13.22
C ARG A 77 6.30 13.35 12.79
N PRO A 78 4.97 13.48 12.85
CA PRO A 78 4.06 12.46 12.41
C PRO A 78 4.12 12.28 10.89
N VAL A 79 4.31 11.03 10.46
CA VAL A 79 4.20 10.60 9.07
C VAL A 79 3.01 9.68 8.95
N VAL A 80 2.02 10.07 8.17
CA VAL A 80 0.80 9.30 7.91
C VAL A 80 0.87 8.72 6.52
N ILE A 81 0.68 7.41 6.41
CA ILE A 81 0.57 6.76 5.12
C ILE A 81 -0.84 6.98 4.56
N VAL A 82 -0.93 7.45 3.32
CA VAL A 82 -2.18 7.58 2.57
C VAL A 82 -2.09 6.66 1.35
N SER A 83 -2.80 5.54 1.36
CA SER A 83 -2.63 4.51 0.34
C SER A 83 -3.95 4.02 -0.23
N GLY A 84 -3.96 3.70 -1.52
CA GLY A 84 -5.08 3.01 -2.19
C GLY A 84 -5.19 1.54 -1.79
N TYR A 85 -4.19 1.00 -1.08
CA TYR A 85 -4.11 -0.39 -0.66
C TYR A 85 -3.85 -0.49 0.84
N SER A 86 -4.76 -1.14 1.58
CA SER A 86 -4.76 -1.21 3.04
C SER A 86 -4.94 -2.64 3.55
N SER A 87 -4.08 -3.60 3.11
CA SER A 87 -4.09 -4.92 3.76
C SER A 87 -3.54 -4.82 5.19
N ARG A 88 -3.99 -5.73 6.04
CA ARG A 88 -3.56 -5.81 7.45
C ARG A 88 -2.04 -5.83 7.57
N ASP A 89 -1.36 -6.64 6.77
CA ASP A 89 0.10 -6.79 6.80
C ASP A 89 0.81 -5.48 6.44
N HIS A 90 0.29 -4.74 5.44
CA HIS A 90 0.85 -3.45 5.05
C HIS A 90 0.63 -2.38 6.13
N VAL A 91 -0.55 -2.35 6.74
CA VAL A 91 -0.84 -1.43 7.84
C VAL A 91 0.07 -1.72 9.03
N GLN A 92 0.18 -2.99 9.43
CA GLN A 92 1.03 -3.41 10.55
C GLN A 92 2.51 -3.11 10.29
N ALA A 93 3.01 -3.42 9.09
CA ALA A 93 4.38 -3.16 8.71
C ALA A 93 4.70 -1.64 8.66
N ALA A 94 3.76 -0.80 8.19
CA ALA A 94 3.93 0.65 8.19
C ALA A 94 4.01 1.22 9.62
N VAL A 95 3.18 0.74 10.53
CA VAL A 95 3.21 1.16 11.95
C VAL A 95 4.50 0.70 12.62
N GLN A 96 4.95 -0.53 12.39
CA GLN A 96 6.23 -1.03 12.91
C GLN A 96 7.43 -0.22 12.37
N ALA A 97 7.31 0.31 11.15
CA ALA A 97 8.30 1.22 10.56
C ALA A 97 8.15 2.67 11.05
N GLY A 98 7.28 2.94 12.02
CA GLY A 98 7.12 4.24 12.68
C GLY A 98 6.13 5.20 12.02
N ALA A 99 5.22 4.71 11.17
CA ALA A 99 4.11 5.55 10.71
C ALA A 99 3.19 5.92 11.89
N ALA A 100 2.82 7.19 12.00
CA ALA A 100 1.88 7.70 12.99
C ALA A 100 0.43 7.35 12.66
N GLY A 101 0.17 6.89 11.44
CA GLY A 101 -1.14 6.43 11.04
C GLY A 101 -1.15 5.88 9.62
N PHE A 102 -2.24 5.18 9.30
CA PHE A 102 -2.50 4.65 7.97
C PHE A 102 -3.94 4.99 7.56
N ILE A 103 -4.10 5.74 6.48
CA ILE A 103 -5.39 6.21 5.97
C ILE A 103 -5.60 5.65 4.55
N PRO A 104 -6.63 4.83 4.30
CA PRO A 104 -6.99 4.43 2.95
C PRO A 104 -7.43 5.63 2.10
N LYS A 105 -6.99 5.72 0.84
CA LYS A 105 -7.44 6.78 -0.10
C LYS A 105 -8.96 6.77 -0.36
N THR A 106 -9.64 5.68 0.01
CA THR A 106 -11.10 5.53 -0.09
C THR A 106 -11.87 6.13 1.10
N VAL A 107 -11.17 6.57 2.13
CA VAL A 107 -11.80 7.21 3.30
C VAL A 107 -12.39 8.56 2.90
N GLY A 108 -13.62 8.83 3.36
CA GLY A 108 -14.28 10.12 3.15
C GLY A 108 -13.55 11.27 3.86
N GLY A 109 -13.67 12.48 3.30
CA GLY A 109 -12.92 13.64 3.76
C GLY A 109 -13.06 13.95 5.25
N SER A 110 -14.28 13.94 5.80
CA SER A 110 -14.51 14.20 7.23
C SER A 110 -13.85 13.15 8.13
N ALA A 111 -13.84 11.89 7.72
CA ALA A 111 -13.16 10.82 8.46
C ALA A 111 -11.63 10.97 8.38
N MET A 112 -11.10 11.42 7.25
CA MET A 112 -9.68 11.76 7.10
C MET A 112 -9.28 12.90 8.05
N VAL A 113 -10.05 13.99 8.09
CA VAL A 113 -9.78 15.12 9.00
C VAL A 113 -9.74 14.66 10.45
N ASN A 114 -10.69 13.81 10.87
CA ASN A 114 -10.72 13.27 12.23
C ASN A 114 -9.51 12.35 12.51
N ALA A 115 -9.12 11.52 11.55
CA ALA A 115 -7.92 10.69 11.67
C ALA A 115 -6.64 11.53 11.81
N LEU A 116 -6.51 12.62 11.05
CA LEU A 116 -5.37 13.52 11.15
C LEU A 116 -5.35 14.31 12.46
N ARG A 117 -6.52 14.70 13.01
CA ARG A 117 -6.61 15.31 14.36
C ARG A 117 -6.09 14.37 15.44
N LEU A 118 -6.46 13.08 15.40
CA LEU A 118 -5.94 12.07 16.32
C LEU A 118 -4.42 11.93 16.21
N VAL A 119 -3.89 11.88 14.99
CA VAL A 119 -2.45 11.79 14.76
C VAL A 119 -1.72 13.03 15.31
N LEU A 120 -2.27 14.23 15.11
CA LEU A 120 -1.68 15.46 15.63
C LEU A 120 -1.77 15.60 17.16
N SER A 121 -2.71 14.89 17.82
CA SER A 121 -2.75 14.78 19.29
C SER A 121 -1.76 13.74 19.84
N GLY A 122 -1.00 13.06 18.97
CA GLY A 122 0.01 12.05 19.36
C GLY A 122 -0.52 10.60 19.38
N GLU A 123 -1.76 10.39 18.95
CA GLU A 123 -2.34 9.05 18.85
C GLU A 123 -2.04 8.40 17.49
N THR A 124 -2.04 7.07 17.45
CA THR A 124 -1.87 6.34 16.18
C THR A 124 -3.23 6.02 15.57
N TYR A 125 -3.45 6.43 14.33
CA TYR A 125 -4.68 6.10 13.61
C TYR A 125 -4.50 4.85 12.74
N LEU A 126 -5.40 3.88 12.92
CA LEU A 126 -5.48 2.67 12.09
C LEU A 126 -6.90 2.50 11.55
N PRO A 127 -7.07 2.14 10.25
CA PRO A 127 -8.39 1.94 9.69
C PRO A 127 -9.05 0.70 10.32
N SER A 128 -10.29 0.83 10.75
CA SER A 128 -11.06 -0.29 11.33
C SER A 128 -11.22 -1.47 10.37
N SER A 129 -11.29 -1.22 9.07
CA SER A 129 -11.33 -2.27 8.04
C SER A 129 -10.13 -3.21 8.08
N SER A 130 -8.96 -2.74 8.56
CA SER A 130 -7.77 -3.60 8.73
C SER A 130 -7.92 -4.63 9.87
N PHE A 131 -8.92 -4.45 10.75
CA PHE A 131 -9.20 -5.36 11.86
C PHE A 131 -10.42 -6.26 11.59
N PHE A 132 -11.29 -5.88 10.66
CA PHE A 132 -12.57 -6.57 10.40
C PHE A 132 -12.57 -7.41 9.12
N GLU A 133 -11.55 -7.33 8.26
CA GLU A 133 -11.39 -8.43 7.32
C GLU A 133 -11.15 -9.70 8.16
N PRO A 134 -11.98 -10.76 7.96
CA PRO A 134 -11.73 -11.99 8.70
C PRO A 134 -10.28 -12.37 8.39
N SER A 135 -9.45 -12.26 9.42
CA SER A 135 -8.18 -12.98 9.42
C SER A 135 -8.56 -14.38 9.04
N ASP A 136 -8.05 -14.92 7.95
CA ASP A 136 -7.95 -16.38 7.89
C ASP A 136 -7.47 -16.79 9.28
N PRO A 137 -8.22 -17.59 10.07
CA PRO A 137 -7.83 -17.96 11.43
C PRO A 137 -6.53 -18.76 11.47
N ALA A 138 -5.89 -18.96 10.35
CA ALA A 138 -4.52 -19.38 10.17
C ALA A 138 -3.66 -18.14 9.88
N GLY A 139 -3.41 -17.32 10.91
CA GLY A 139 -2.34 -16.31 10.96
C GLY A 139 -0.94 -16.90 11.01
N THR A 140 -0.75 -18.01 10.40
CA THR A 140 0.49 -18.50 9.85
C THR A 140 0.53 -17.97 8.43
N GLY A 141 1.47 -17.11 8.11
CA GLY A 141 1.84 -16.83 6.73
C GLY A 141 2.02 -18.16 6.00
N SER A 142 0.91 -18.69 5.50
CA SER A 142 0.92 -19.91 4.71
C SER A 142 1.50 -19.52 3.36
N HIS A 143 2.84 -19.47 3.31
CA HIS A 143 3.55 -19.71 2.09
C HIS A 143 3.05 -21.04 1.54
N PRO A 144 2.90 -21.22 0.24
CA PRO A 144 2.60 -22.50 -0.34
C PRO A 144 3.62 -23.50 0.21
N VAL A 145 3.17 -24.41 1.08
CA VAL A 145 4.06 -25.40 1.71
C VAL A 145 4.66 -26.23 0.59
N GLY A 146 5.99 -26.14 0.42
CA GLY A 146 6.71 -26.88 -0.62
C GLY A 146 6.95 -26.14 -1.92
N ALA A 147 6.60 -24.85 -2.03
CA ALA A 147 6.96 -24.07 -3.23
C ALA A 147 8.49 -23.89 -3.33
N PRO A 148 9.11 -24.19 -4.49
CA PRO A 148 10.54 -23.94 -4.67
C PRO A 148 10.86 -22.44 -4.71
N PRO A 149 12.07 -22.01 -4.32
CA PRO A 149 12.50 -20.63 -4.55
C PRO A 149 12.42 -20.24 -6.04
N PRO A 150 11.98 -19.01 -6.36
CA PRO A 150 11.65 -17.87 -5.51
C PRO A 150 10.17 -17.77 -5.07
N PHE A 151 9.34 -18.79 -5.28
CA PHE A 151 7.89 -18.76 -5.04
C PHE A 151 7.53 -18.95 -3.56
N ASP A 152 8.44 -19.45 -2.77
CA ASP A 152 8.34 -19.56 -1.30
C ASP A 152 8.11 -18.21 -0.60
N ARG A 153 8.42 -17.10 -1.30
CA ARG A 153 8.23 -15.72 -0.81
C ARG A 153 6.87 -15.13 -1.18
N LEU A 154 6.09 -15.82 -2.00
CA LEU A 154 4.76 -15.34 -2.36
C LEU A 154 3.78 -15.59 -1.23
N SER A 155 2.95 -14.59 -0.92
CA SER A 155 1.78 -14.84 -0.09
C SER A 155 0.79 -15.75 -0.83
N ARG A 156 -0.12 -16.39 -0.10
CA ARG A 156 -1.18 -17.21 -0.71
C ARG A 156 -1.90 -16.44 -1.82
N ARG A 157 -2.25 -15.17 -1.59
CA ARG A 157 -2.97 -14.33 -2.55
C ARG A 157 -2.14 -14.01 -3.80
N GLU A 158 -0.87 -13.77 -3.64
CA GLU A 158 0.05 -13.57 -4.76
C GLU A 158 0.24 -14.85 -5.58
N GLY A 159 0.24 -16.01 -4.93
CA GLY A 159 0.24 -17.31 -5.58
C GLY A 159 -1.03 -17.55 -6.41
N GLU A 160 -2.22 -17.27 -5.85
CA GLU A 160 -3.50 -17.36 -6.55
C GLU A 160 -3.53 -16.46 -7.79
N ILE A 161 -3.03 -15.23 -7.69
CA ILE A 161 -2.96 -14.29 -8.80
C ILE A 161 -1.98 -14.76 -9.86
N LEU A 162 -0.80 -15.26 -9.47
CA LEU A 162 0.18 -15.80 -10.39
C LEU A 162 -0.37 -17.03 -11.13
N ALA A 163 -1.12 -17.90 -10.46
CA ALA A 163 -1.78 -19.03 -11.07
C ALA A 163 -2.71 -18.60 -12.22
N GLN A 164 -3.58 -17.63 -11.96
CA GLN A 164 -4.48 -17.06 -12.99
C GLN A 164 -3.72 -16.36 -14.11
N LEU A 165 -2.56 -15.75 -13.79
CA LEU A 165 -1.70 -15.13 -14.78
C LEU A 165 -1.12 -16.16 -15.76
N ILE A 166 -0.70 -17.32 -15.26
CA ILE A 166 -0.16 -18.45 -16.04
C ILE A 166 -1.20 -19.04 -16.96
N GLU A 167 -2.47 -19.11 -16.51
CA GLU A 167 -3.62 -19.51 -17.33
C GLU A 167 -3.94 -18.49 -18.46
N GLY A 168 -3.19 -17.40 -18.57
CA GLY A 168 -3.34 -16.40 -19.63
C GLY A 168 -4.41 -15.34 -19.37
N ARG A 169 -5.03 -15.30 -18.19
CA ARG A 169 -6.13 -14.39 -17.86
C ARG A 169 -5.66 -12.94 -17.76
N THR A 170 -6.48 -12.03 -18.25
CA THR A 170 -6.27 -10.58 -18.11
C THR A 170 -6.46 -10.13 -16.66
N ASN A 171 -5.90 -8.97 -16.29
CA ASN A 171 -6.08 -8.41 -14.94
C ASN A 171 -7.56 -8.23 -14.57
N LYS A 172 -8.40 -7.88 -15.55
CA LYS A 172 -9.86 -7.74 -15.38
C LYS A 172 -10.53 -9.07 -15.05
N GLU A 173 -10.17 -10.15 -15.76
CA GLU A 173 -10.70 -11.49 -15.49
C GLU A 173 -10.22 -12.02 -14.14
N ILE A 174 -8.94 -11.81 -13.79
CA ILE A 174 -8.40 -12.16 -12.49
C ILE A 174 -9.15 -11.42 -11.38
N ALA A 175 -9.41 -10.13 -11.58
CA ALA A 175 -10.16 -9.31 -10.64
C ALA A 175 -11.58 -9.85 -10.40
N GLN A 176 -12.28 -10.27 -11.46
CA GLN A 176 -13.61 -10.88 -11.38
C GLN A 176 -13.60 -12.22 -10.62
N ILE A 177 -12.65 -13.11 -10.96
CA ILE A 177 -12.52 -14.43 -10.34
C ILE A 177 -12.23 -14.32 -8.83
N LEU A 178 -11.36 -13.40 -8.48
CA LEU A 178 -10.89 -13.23 -7.10
C LEU A 178 -11.73 -12.22 -6.30
N SER A 179 -12.81 -11.68 -6.87
CA SER A 179 -13.69 -10.67 -6.28
C SER A 179 -12.91 -9.43 -5.79
N LEU A 180 -11.94 -8.99 -6.60
CA LEU A 180 -11.11 -7.81 -6.37
C LEU A 180 -11.34 -6.75 -7.45
N GLN A 181 -10.76 -5.58 -7.25
CA GLN A 181 -10.68 -4.56 -8.29
C GLN A 181 -9.43 -4.79 -9.17
N GLU A 182 -9.49 -4.38 -10.44
CA GLU A 182 -8.37 -4.53 -11.38
C GLU A 182 -7.10 -3.80 -10.90
N ILE A 183 -7.27 -2.66 -10.25
CA ILE A 183 -6.16 -1.91 -9.67
C ILE A 183 -5.43 -2.71 -8.59
N THR A 184 -6.17 -3.45 -7.77
CA THR A 184 -5.61 -4.33 -6.72
C THR A 184 -4.79 -5.46 -7.35
N ILE A 185 -5.27 -6.04 -8.46
CA ILE A 185 -4.51 -7.06 -9.19
C ILE A 185 -3.18 -6.50 -9.72
N LYS A 186 -3.19 -5.26 -10.27
CA LYS A 186 -1.96 -4.60 -10.74
C LYS A 186 -0.92 -4.45 -9.63
N VAL A 187 -1.37 -4.10 -8.43
CA VAL A 187 -0.50 -3.97 -7.24
C VAL A 187 0.10 -5.33 -6.85
N HIS A 188 -0.74 -6.37 -6.73
CA HIS A 188 -0.24 -7.72 -6.42
C HIS A 188 0.73 -8.23 -7.48
N LEU A 189 0.46 -8.03 -8.76
CA LEU A 189 1.35 -8.45 -9.83
C LEU A 189 2.72 -7.74 -9.76
N ARG A 190 2.74 -6.46 -9.42
CA ARG A 190 4.01 -5.74 -9.21
C ARG A 190 4.83 -6.39 -8.08
N ASN A 191 4.18 -6.75 -6.97
CA ASN A 191 4.83 -7.44 -5.85
C ASN A 191 5.30 -8.85 -6.25
N VAL A 192 4.47 -9.60 -6.98
CA VAL A 192 4.84 -10.91 -7.52
C VAL A 192 6.09 -10.78 -8.40
N TYR A 193 6.10 -9.86 -9.35
CA TYR A 193 7.23 -9.67 -10.27
C TYR A 193 8.51 -9.36 -9.51
N ARG A 194 8.46 -8.47 -8.52
CA ARG A 194 9.61 -8.15 -7.67
C ARG A 194 10.12 -9.36 -6.90
N LYS A 195 9.21 -10.14 -6.30
CA LYS A 195 9.56 -11.30 -5.46
C LYS A 195 10.17 -12.44 -6.26
N ILE A 196 9.69 -12.67 -7.49
CA ILE A 196 10.22 -13.73 -8.37
C ILE A 196 11.32 -13.25 -9.33
N GLY A 197 11.69 -11.96 -9.29
CA GLY A 197 12.74 -11.40 -10.16
C GLY A 197 12.31 -11.20 -11.61
N ALA A 198 11.01 -11.01 -11.89
CA ALA A 198 10.49 -10.77 -13.23
C ALA A 198 10.37 -9.28 -13.54
N ALA A 199 10.78 -8.84 -14.73
CA ALA A 199 10.62 -7.45 -15.17
C ALA A 199 9.24 -7.17 -15.79
N ASN A 200 8.53 -8.21 -16.25
CA ASN A 200 7.22 -8.06 -16.91
C ASN A 200 6.41 -9.36 -16.84
N ARG A 201 5.15 -9.28 -17.30
CA ARG A 201 4.20 -10.41 -17.35
C ARG A 201 4.76 -11.64 -18.05
N ALA A 202 5.32 -11.47 -19.25
CA ALA A 202 5.82 -12.58 -20.06
C ALA A 202 6.98 -13.31 -19.36
N GLN A 203 7.86 -12.55 -18.70
CA GLN A 203 8.97 -13.11 -17.92
C GLN A 203 8.46 -13.82 -16.66
N ALA A 204 7.46 -13.28 -15.98
CA ALA A 204 6.84 -13.93 -14.80
C ALA A 204 6.25 -15.29 -15.15
N VAL A 205 5.47 -15.37 -16.24
CA VAL A 205 4.91 -16.62 -16.74
C VAL A 205 6.01 -17.62 -17.11
N ARG A 206 7.05 -17.16 -17.81
CA ARG A 206 8.18 -18.00 -18.19
C ARG A 206 8.91 -18.59 -16.98
N ILE A 207 9.22 -17.76 -15.97
CA ILE A 207 9.89 -18.18 -14.73
C ILE A 207 9.04 -19.24 -14.02
N ALA A 208 7.72 -19.02 -13.89
CA ALA A 208 6.83 -19.95 -13.22
C ALA A 208 6.76 -21.31 -13.96
N LEU A 209 6.60 -21.31 -15.28
CA LEU A 209 6.55 -22.54 -16.08
C LEU A 209 7.88 -23.32 -16.06
N GLN A 210 9.03 -22.64 -16.11
CA GLN A 210 10.34 -23.26 -16.08
C GLN A 210 10.73 -23.86 -14.72
N SER A 211 10.16 -23.32 -13.64
CA SER A 211 10.47 -23.77 -12.27
C SER A 211 9.58 -24.94 -11.81
N GLY A 212 8.66 -25.42 -12.65
CA GLY A 212 7.74 -26.49 -12.27
C GLY A 212 6.85 -26.14 -11.08
N TRP A 213 6.53 -24.85 -10.93
CA TRP A 213 5.70 -24.39 -9.83
C TRP A 213 4.28 -24.95 -9.95
N ASP A 214 3.90 -25.82 -9.01
CA ASP A 214 2.57 -26.40 -8.96
C ASP A 214 1.56 -25.34 -8.55
N ILE A 215 0.56 -25.14 -9.39
CA ILE A 215 -0.50 -24.14 -9.20
C ILE A 215 -1.36 -24.58 -8.01
N PRO A 216 -1.39 -23.83 -6.88
CA PRO A 216 -2.30 -24.16 -5.79
C PRO A 216 -3.75 -24.11 -6.30
N PRO A 217 -4.60 -25.13 -6.00
CA PRO A 217 -5.97 -25.14 -6.47
C PRO A 217 -6.73 -23.91 -5.94
N VAL A 218 -7.28 -23.12 -6.85
CA VAL A 218 -8.18 -22.02 -6.51
C VAL A 218 -9.45 -22.63 -5.94
N ALA A 219 -9.71 -22.42 -4.67
CA ALA A 219 -10.95 -22.86 -4.05
C ALA A 219 -12.15 -22.22 -4.77
N PRO A 220 -13.15 -22.99 -5.24
CA PRO A 220 -14.32 -22.43 -5.89
C PRO A 220 -15.08 -21.54 -4.90
N VAL A 221 -15.40 -20.31 -5.33
CA VAL A 221 -16.30 -19.43 -4.59
C VAL A 221 -17.67 -20.10 -4.55
N VAL A 222 -18.03 -20.69 -3.41
CA VAL A 222 -19.38 -21.20 -3.17
C VAL A 222 -20.30 -19.99 -3.10
N ARG A 223 -21.01 -19.73 -4.21
CA ARG A 223 -22.16 -18.83 -4.17
C ARG A 223 -23.23 -19.52 -3.34
N SER A 224 -23.42 -19.08 -2.11
CA SER A 224 -24.65 -19.37 -1.37
C SER A 224 -25.78 -18.62 -2.07
N VAL A 225 -26.58 -19.37 -2.85
CA VAL A 225 -27.90 -18.95 -3.30
C VAL A 225 -28.82 -19.11 -2.10
N GLY A 226 -29.37 -18.01 -1.63
CA GLY A 226 -30.38 -17.91 -0.61
C GLY A 226 -31.01 -16.51 -0.69
#